data_8db55086d16cb81b3494c90e781e86fb
#
_entry.id   8db55086d16cb81b3494c90e781e86fb
#
_cell.length_a   1.000
_cell.length_b   1.000
_cell.length_c   1.000
_cell.angle_alpha   90.00
_cell.angle_beta   90.00
_cell.angle_gamma   90.00
#
_symmetry.space_group_name_H-M   'P 1'
#
loop_
_entity.id
_entity.type
_entity.pdbx_description
1 polymer ?
#
loop_
_entity_poly.entity_id
_entity_poly.type
_entity_poly.pdbx_seq_one_letter_code
_entity_poly.pdbx_strand_id
1 'polypeptide(L)'
;MSKKATEFQRKAMSRMYRGREIFKPLNTGWIDEDVACVREWVANIFFYHKGDTTIMIDAGYNYDRLAEKMYWLGIDPHSIRHILITHQDTDHVGAVEADSPGLFRDAKLYIGEVENRYLTGEVRRKVIYHLCKLPQVTINNEKVLLHDGRVLDIDGIKIECFLVPGHTWGHMVYRHPWIDQQMRSLVLK
;
A
#
# COMPACT_ATOMS: atom_id res chain seq x y z
N MET A 1 -13.56 -10.59 -3.18
CA MET A 1 -14.70 -9.78 -3.74
C MET A 1 -14.97 -10.17 -5.19
N SER A 2 -16.22 -10.15 -5.66
CA SER A 2 -16.47 -10.42 -7.08
C SER A 2 -15.90 -9.28 -7.94
N LYS A 3 -15.38 -9.58 -9.17
CA LYS A 3 -14.92 -8.55 -10.14
C LYS A 3 -15.97 -7.43 -10.36
N LYS A 4 -17.25 -7.75 -10.29
CA LYS A 4 -18.37 -6.78 -10.45
C LYS A 4 -18.46 -5.80 -9.27
N ALA A 5 -18.25 -6.26 -8.02
CA ALA A 5 -18.28 -5.39 -6.84
C ALA A 5 -17.11 -4.42 -6.86
N THR A 6 -15.92 -4.90 -7.25
CA THR A 6 -14.72 -4.08 -7.42
C THR A 6 -14.90 -3.02 -8.50
N GLU A 7 -15.52 -3.38 -9.64
CA GLU A 7 -15.79 -2.42 -10.73
C GLU A 7 -16.81 -1.36 -10.34
N PHE A 8 -17.85 -1.73 -9.60
CA PHE A 8 -18.83 -0.77 -9.09
C PHE A 8 -18.20 0.23 -8.12
N GLN A 9 -17.44 -0.25 -7.15
CA GLN A 9 -16.72 0.63 -6.22
C GLN A 9 -15.75 1.57 -6.96
N ARG A 10 -15.06 1.06 -7.95
CA ARG A 10 -14.18 1.82 -8.83
C ARG A 10 -14.91 2.96 -9.52
N LYS A 11 -16.08 2.68 -10.14
CA LYS A 11 -16.90 3.69 -10.81
C LYS A 11 -17.48 4.71 -9.83
N ALA A 12 -17.92 4.26 -8.65
CA ALA A 12 -18.47 5.13 -7.61
C ALA A 12 -17.39 6.10 -7.10
N MET A 13 -16.21 5.60 -6.75
CA MET A 13 -15.09 6.42 -6.30
C MET A 13 -14.61 7.39 -7.40
N SER A 14 -14.48 6.95 -8.65
CA SER A 14 -14.07 7.84 -9.74
C SER A 14 -15.06 8.99 -9.98
N ARG A 15 -16.35 8.80 -9.71
CA ARG A 15 -17.36 9.86 -9.78
C ARG A 15 -17.31 10.81 -8.59
N MET A 16 -17.06 10.27 -7.39
CA MET A 16 -16.94 11.07 -6.16
C MET A 16 -15.78 12.05 -6.22
N TYR A 17 -14.68 11.66 -6.83
CA TYR A 17 -13.44 12.45 -6.85
C TYR A 17 -13.24 13.26 -8.14
N ARG A 18 -14.10 13.11 -9.14
CA ARG A 18 -14.06 13.96 -10.35
C ARG A 18 -14.29 15.43 -10.00
N GLY A 19 -13.28 16.26 -10.26
CA GLY A 19 -13.34 17.69 -10.05
C GLY A 19 -12.97 18.18 -8.65
N ARG A 20 -12.58 17.29 -7.73
CA ARG A 20 -12.03 17.70 -6.43
C ARG A 20 -10.51 17.60 -6.46
N GLU A 21 -9.83 18.71 -6.34
CA GLU A 21 -8.36 18.77 -6.21
C GLU A 21 -7.84 18.28 -4.83
N ILE A 22 -8.67 17.56 -4.07
CA ILE A 22 -8.36 17.13 -2.70
C ILE A 22 -7.24 16.09 -2.70
N PHE A 23 -7.17 15.25 -3.73
CA PHE A 23 -6.16 14.22 -3.87
C PHE A 23 -5.31 14.50 -5.11
N LYS A 24 -4.04 14.82 -4.90
CA LYS A 24 -3.05 15.04 -5.97
C LYS A 24 -1.93 14.00 -5.86
N PRO A 25 -2.20 12.70 -6.16
CA PRO A 25 -1.15 11.71 -6.14
C PRO A 25 -0.08 12.04 -7.19
N LEU A 26 1.16 11.68 -6.88
CA LEU A 26 2.29 11.82 -7.80
C LEU A 26 2.03 11.03 -9.09
N ASN A 27 2.54 11.50 -10.20
CA ASN A 27 2.48 10.75 -11.45
C ASN A 27 3.37 9.50 -11.35
N THR A 28 3.00 8.44 -12.09
CA THR A 28 3.83 7.25 -12.23
C THR A 28 5.20 7.62 -12.78
N GLY A 29 6.25 7.21 -12.10
CA GLY A 29 7.65 7.49 -12.48
C GLY A 29 8.64 7.21 -11.37
N TRP A 30 9.92 7.27 -11.70
CA TRP A 30 11.00 7.33 -10.73
C TRP A 30 11.05 8.71 -10.10
N ILE A 31 11.12 8.77 -8.78
CA ILE A 31 11.26 9.99 -7.99
C ILE A 31 12.74 10.36 -7.89
N ASP A 32 13.56 9.34 -7.72
CA ASP A 32 15.02 9.39 -7.72
C ASP A 32 15.59 8.02 -8.15
N GLU A 33 16.88 7.76 -7.92
CA GLU A 33 17.57 6.54 -8.33
C GLU A 33 17.07 5.27 -7.62
N ASP A 34 16.54 5.39 -6.40
CA ASP A 34 16.13 4.27 -5.55
C ASP A 34 14.62 4.20 -5.32
N VAL A 35 13.87 5.27 -5.60
CA VAL A 35 12.44 5.37 -5.28
C VAL A 35 11.61 5.62 -6.52
N ALA A 36 10.67 4.73 -6.76
CA ALA A 36 9.65 4.89 -7.78
C ALA A 36 8.25 4.95 -7.18
N CYS A 37 7.30 5.50 -7.92
CA CYS A 37 5.90 5.41 -7.56
C CYS A 37 5.02 5.06 -8.75
N VAL A 38 3.93 4.37 -8.46
CA VAL A 38 2.82 4.13 -9.36
C VAL A 38 1.61 4.88 -8.85
N ARG A 39 1.04 5.74 -9.70
CA ARG A 39 -0.23 6.39 -9.42
C ARG A 39 -1.39 5.44 -9.67
N GLU A 40 -2.20 5.20 -8.66
CA GLU A 40 -3.42 4.40 -8.75
C GLU A 40 -4.62 5.20 -8.22
N TRP A 41 -5.24 5.99 -9.10
CA TRP A 41 -6.37 6.90 -8.82
C TRP A 41 -6.05 8.01 -7.82
N VAL A 42 -6.38 7.77 -6.53
CA VAL A 42 -6.26 8.72 -5.42
C VAL A 42 -5.07 8.43 -4.54
N ALA A 43 -4.41 7.28 -4.75
CA ALA A 43 -3.27 6.83 -3.98
C ALA A 43 -2.03 6.64 -4.85
N ASN A 44 -0.88 6.60 -4.21
CA ASN A 44 0.37 6.11 -4.79
C ASN A 44 0.77 4.81 -4.11
N ILE A 45 1.34 3.92 -4.91
CA ILE A 45 2.12 2.77 -4.45
C ILE A 45 3.57 3.15 -4.64
N PHE A 46 4.39 2.97 -3.61
CA PHE A 46 5.80 3.29 -3.68
C PHE A 46 6.65 2.02 -3.75
N PHE A 47 7.78 2.14 -4.40
CA PHE A 47 8.79 1.10 -4.51
C PHE A 47 10.12 1.69 -4.07
N TYR A 48 10.76 1.03 -3.12
CA TYR A 48 12.14 1.33 -2.74
C TYR A 48 13.01 0.19 -3.26
N HIS A 49 13.94 0.52 -4.12
CA HIS A 49 14.84 -0.42 -4.78
C HIS A 49 16.26 -0.22 -4.31
N LYS A 50 16.92 -1.27 -3.85
CA LYS A 50 18.33 -1.22 -3.48
C LYS A 50 19.02 -2.57 -3.75
N GLY A 51 20.04 -2.54 -4.61
CA GLY A 51 20.67 -3.78 -5.08
C GLY A 51 19.66 -4.68 -5.79
N ASP A 52 19.50 -5.90 -5.31
CA ASP A 52 18.56 -6.88 -5.86
C ASP A 52 17.20 -6.87 -5.13
N THR A 53 17.03 -6.05 -4.10
CA THR A 53 15.82 -6.02 -3.28
C THR A 53 14.93 -4.85 -3.66
N THR A 54 13.66 -5.15 -3.93
CA THR A 54 12.61 -4.14 -4.11
C THR A 54 11.53 -4.34 -3.05
N ILE A 55 11.33 -3.30 -2.24
CA ILE A 55 10.28 -3.25 -1.22
C ILE A 55 9.13 -2.41 -1.76
N MET A 56 7.93 -2.97 -1.75
CA MET A 56 6.72 -2.30 -2.18
C MET A 56 5.97 -1.78 -0.96
N ILE A 57 5.44 -0.56 -1.03
CA ILE A 57 4.63 0.06 0.03
C ILE A 57 3.24 0.26 -0.52
N ASP A 58 2.28 -0.42 0.10
CA ASP A 58 0.91 -0.63 -0.34
C ASP A 58 0.79 -1.42 -1.65
N ALA A 59 -0.39 -1.99 -1.91
CA ALA A 59 -0.62 -2.89 -3.03
C ALA A 59 -1.73 -2.39 -3.98
N GLY A 60 -2.15 -1.14 -3.83
CA GLY A 60 -3.10 -0.51 -4.73
C GLY A 60 -4.47 -1.18 -4.78
N TYR A 61 -5.24 -0.76 -5.73
CA TYR A 61 -6.62 -1.19 -5.92
C TYR A 61 -6.82 -2.07 -7.17
N ASN A 62 -6.10 -1.76 -8.26
CA ASN A 62 -6.24 -2.45 -9.52
C ASN A 62 -4.91 -3.08 -9.93
N TYR A 63 -4.75 -4.37 -9.62
CA TYR A 63 -3.53 -5.11 -9.86
C TYR A 63 -3.16 -5.24 -11.35
N ASP A 64 -4.12 -5.26 -12.28
CA ASP A 64 -3.82 -5.33 -13.72
C ASP A 64 -3.07 -4.07 -14.17
N ARG A 65 -3.57 -2.89 -13.81
CA ARG A 65 -2.89 -1.63 -14.10
C ARG A 65 -1.63 -1.42 -13.29
N LEU A 66 -1.60 -1.92 -12.06
CA LEU A 66 -0.41 -1.85 -11.22
C LEU A 66 0.73 -2.62 -11.88
N ALA A 67 0.50 -3.87 -12.29
CA ALA A 67 1.49 -4.68 -12.97
C ALA A 67 1.99 -4.03 -14.27
N GLU A 68 1.08 -3.52 -15.11
CA GLU A 68 1.43 -2.80 -16.34
C GLU A 68 2.37 -1.62 -16.07
N LYS A 69 2.03 -0.78 -15.08
CA LYS A 69 2.83 0.39 -14.72
C LYS A 69 4.17 0.04 -14.07
N MET A 70 4.23 -1.07 -13.33
CA MET A 70 5.51 -1.61 -12.81
C MET A 70 6.44 -1.98 -13.97
N TYR A 71 5.92 -2.66 -15.01
CA TYR A 71 6.72 -2.95 -16.21
C TYR A 71 7.20 -1.70 -16.93
N TRP A 72 6.40 -0.62 -16.97
CA TRP A 72 6.87 0.67 -17.52
C TRP A 72 8.05 1.26 -16.74
N LEU A 73 8.13 0.98 -15.45
CA LEU A 73 9.23 1.40 -14.59
C LEU A 73 10.44 0.46 -14.62
N GLY A 74 10.33 -0.67 -15.35
CA GLY A 74 11.34 -1.73 -15.37
C GLY A 74 11.34 -2.60 -14.10
N ILE A 75 10.26 -2.52 -13.30
CA ILE A 75 10.10 -3.34 -12.09
C ILE A 75 9.29 -4.58 -12.46
N ASP A 76 9.89 -5.77 -12.31
CA ASP A 76 9.16 -7.02 -12.47
C ASP A 76 8.27 -7.26 -11.24
N PRO A 77 6.93 -7.32 -11.40
CA PRO A 77 6.04 -7.61 -10.29
C PRO A 77 6.35 -8.95 -9.60
N HIS A 78 6.86 -9.93 -10.34
CA HIS A 78 7.20 -11.26 -9.81
C HIS A 78 8.47 -11.27 -8.95
N SER A 79 9.26 -10.19 -8.98
CA SER A 79 10.43 -10.03 -8.11
C SER A 79 10.06 -9.52 -6.71
N ILE A 80 8.85 -9.00 -6.51
CA ILE A 80 8.43 -8.44 -5.23
C ILE A 80 8.27 -9.55 -4.19
N ARG A 81 9.07 -9.46 -3.11
CA ARG A 81 9.04 -10.39 -1.97
C ARG A 81 8.58 -9.74 -0.67
N HIS A 82 8.58 -8.42 -0.59
CA HIS A 82 8.29 -7.66 0.62
C HIS A 82 7.31 -6.53 0.31
N ILE A 83 6.16 -6.55 0.99
CA ILE A 83 5.13 -5.52 0.85
C ILE A 83 4.78 -4.98 2.23
N LEU A 84 4.99 -3.69 2.44
CA LEU A 84 4.63 -2.98 3.66
C LEU A 84 3.26 -2.34 3.46
N ILE A 85 2.30 -2.67 4.30
CA ILE A 85 0.92 -2.18 4.21
C ILE A 85 0.71 -1.07 5.24
N THR A 86 0.37 0.12 4.76
CA THR A 86 0.07 1.25 5.64
C THR A 86 -1.24 1.04 6.41
N HIS A 87 -2.29 0.60 5.72
CA HIS A 87 -3.58 0.27 6.31
C HIS A 87 -4.41 -0.65 5.39
N GLN A 88 -5.52 -1.16 5.90
CA GLN A 88 -6.28 -2.25 5.28
C GLN A 88 -7.32 -1.79 4.23
N ASP A 89 -7.39 -0.54 3.85
CA ASP A 89 -8.35 -0.08 2.84
C ASP A 89 -8.07 -0.72 1.47
N THR A 90 -9.13 -0.97 0.70
CA THR A 90 -9.06 -1.77 -0.53
C THR A 90 -8.18 -1.15 -1.62
N ASP A 91 -7.96 0.15 -1.57
CA ASP A 91 -7.03 0.86 -2.46
C ASP A 91 -5.55 0.76 -2.02
N HIS A 92 -5.29 0.08 -0.91
CA HIS A 92 -3.96 -0.21 -0.38
C HIS A 92 -3.61 -1.71 -0.32
N VAL A 93 -4.64 -2.58 -0.37
CA VAL A 93 -4.44 -4.04 -0.29
C VAL A 93 -5.02 -4.81 -1.49
N GLY A 94 -5.56 -4.12 -2.49
CA GLY A 94 -6.30 -4.75 -3.57
C GLY A 94 -5.52 -5.80 -4.37
N ALA A 95 -4.25 -5.55 -4.68
CA ALA A 95 -3.45 -6.49 -5.46
C ALA A 95 -3.00 -7.76 -4.70
N VAL A 96 -3.17 -7.79 -3.38
CA VAL A 96 -2.87 -8.97 -2.53
C VAL A 96 -4.13 -9.67 -2.03
N GLU A 97 -5.32 -9.28 -2.50
CA GLU A 97 -6.55 -10.01 -2.20
C GLU A 97 -6.48 -11.48 -2.69
N ALA A 98 -7.09 -12.38 -1.95
CA ALA A 98 -7.05 -13.81 -2.22
C ALA A 98 -7.59 -14.22 -3.60
N ASP A 99 -8.53 -13.45 -4.16
CA ASP A 99 -9.11 -13.62 -5.48
C ASP A 99 -8.40 -12.80 -6.59
N SER A 100 -7.30 -12.10 -6.24
CA SER A 100 -6.43 -11.47 -7.23
C SER A 100 -5.72 -12.53 -8.10
N PRO A 101 -5.15 -12.19 -9.28
CA PRO A 101 -4.39 -13.13 -10.13
C PRO A 101 -3.17 -13.77 -9.45
N GLY A 102 -2.87 -13.43 -8.21
CA GLY A 102 -1.78 -14.01 -7.44
C GLY A 102 -0.40 -13.49 -7.82
N LEU A 103 -0.33 -12.30 -8.40
CA LEU A 103 0.92 -11.66 -8.82
C LEU A 103 1.94 -11.54 -7.68
N PHE A 104 1.46 -11.25 -6.47
CA PHE A 104 2.28 -11.09 -5.27
C PHE A 104 2.07 -12.22 -4.25
N ARG A 105 1.67 -13.42 -4.71
CA ARG A 105 1.30 -14.54 -3.82
C ARG A 105 2.42 -14.93 -2.85
N ASP A 106 3.66 -14.88 -3.33
CA ASP A 106 4.83 -15.30 -2.55
C ASP A 106 5.46 -14.14 -1.76
N ALA A 107 4.88 -12.95 -1.84
CA ALA A 107 5.35 -11.81 -1.07
C ALA A 107 4.91 -11.92 0.39
N LYS A 108 5.82 -11.59 1.30
CA LYS A 108 5.55 -11.43 2.72
C LYS A 108 4.97 -10.04 2.97
N LEU A 109 3.85 -9.99 3.70
CA LEU A 109 3.19 -8.75 4.07
C LEU A 109 3.58 -8.32 5.48
N TYR A 110 3.95 -7.07 5.61
CA TYR A 110 4.23 -6.41 6.87
C TYR A 110 3.08 -5.45 7.16
N ILE A 111 2.30 -5.70 8.20
CA ILE A 111 1.08 -4.95 8.50
C ILE A 111 0.95 -4.68 10.00
N GLY A 112 0.45 -3.52 10.37
CA GLY A 112 0.13 -3.20 11.76
C GLY A 112 -0.81 -4.24 12.39
N GLU A 113 -0.53 -4.65 13.63
CA GLU A 113 -1.36 -5.63 14.34
C GLU A 113 -2.84 -5.18 14.39
N VAL A 114 -3.08 -3.90 14.65
CA VAL A 114 -4.44 -3.33 14.70
C VAL A 114 -5.13 -3.43 13.34
N GLU A 115 -4.40 -3.15 12.24
CA GLU A 115 -4.94 -3.28 10.88
C GLU A 115 -5.25 -4.74 10.53
N ASN A 116 -4.40 -5.67 10.95
CA ASN A 116 -4.66 -7.09 10.74
C ASN A 116 -5.96 -7.55 11.40
N ARG A 117 -6.33 -7.01 12.57
CA ARG A 117 -7.60 -7.33 13.24
C ARG A 117 -8.82 -6.91 12.43
N TYR A 118 -8.71 -5.87 11.60
CA TYR A 118 -9.75 -5.52 10.63
C TYR A 118 -9.80 -6.54 9.48
N LEU A 119 -8.64 -6.99 8.96
CA LEU A 119 -8.59 -7.99 7.90
C LEU A 119 -9.14 -9.35 8.34
N THR A 120 -8.87 -9.76 9.59
CA THR A 120 -9.42 -11.01 10.15
C THR A 120 -10.89 -10.91 10.53
N GLY A 121 -11.48 -9.71 10.52
CA GLY A 121 -12.85 -9.47 10.95
C GLY A 121 -13.05 -9.49 12.47
N GLU A 122 -11.99 -9.57 13.24
CA GLU A 122 -12.03 -9.47 14.72
C GLU A 122 -12.58 -8.10 15.15
N VAL A 123 -12.17 -7.05 14.43
CA VAL A 123 -12.68 -5.70 14.61
C VAL A 123 -13.34 -5.23 13.32
N ARG A 124 -14.49 -4.60 13.41
CA ARG A 124 -15.18 -4.01 12.26
C ARG A 124 -14.96 -2.51 12.22
N ARG A 125 -14.47 -2.02 11.10
CA ARG A 125 -14.37 -0.58 10.86
C ARG A 125 -15.78 -0.02 10.61
N LYS A 126 -16.17 0.94 11.42
CA LYS A 126 -17.38 1.73 11.23
C LYS A 126 -17.02 2.95 10.40
N VAL A 127 -17.40 2.96 9.13
CA VAL A 127 -17.17 4.09 8.24
C VAL A 127 -18.47 4.87 8.10
N ILE A 128 -18.35 6.19 8.20
CA ILE A 128 -19.41 7.18 7.97
C ILE A 128 -20.77 6.74 8.54
N TYR A 129 -21.07 7.19 9.75
CA TYR A 129 -22.41 7.09 10.40
C TYR A 129 -23.02 5.70 10.47
N HIS A 130 -22.20 4.64 10.59
CA HIS A 130 -22.67 3.25 10.69
C HIS A 130 -23.42 2.69 9.46
N LEU A 131 -23.46 3.42 8.35
CA LEU A 131 -24.28 3.07 7.18
C LEU A 131 -23.56 2.19 6.15
N CYS A 132 -22.24 2.24 6.08
CA CYS A 132 -21.47 1.45 5.12
C CYS A 132 -20.56 0.45 5.82
N LYS A 133 -20.83 -0.84 5.64
CA LYS A 133 -19.85 -1.89 5.95
C LYS A 133 -18.85 -1.93 4.80
N LEU A 134 -17.59 -1.64 5.06
CA LEU A 134 -16.55 -1.94 4.07
C LEU A 134 -16.50 -3.46 3.87
N PRO A 135 -16.36 -3.92 2.63
CA PRO A 135 -16.15 -5.33 2.38
C PRO A 135 -14.87 -5.79 3.06
N GLN A 136 -14.94 -6.96 3.68
CA GLN A 136 -13.78 -7.60 4.27
C GLN A 136 -12.90 -8.14 3.14
N VAL A 137 -11.62 -7.82 3.20
CA VAL A 137 -10.60 -8.31 2.29
C VAL A 137 -9.97 -9.57 2.90
N THR A 138 -9.89 -10.64 2.12
CA THR A 138 -9.17 -11.85 2.51
C THR A 138 -7.79 -11.84 1.88
N ILE A 139 -6.75 -12.03 2.67
CA ILE A 139 -5.35 -12.06 2.23
C ILE A 139 -4.70 -13.35 2.74
N ASN A 140 -4.17 -14.16 1.81
CA ASN A 140 -3.55 -15.46 2.10
C ASN A 140 -2.04 -15.40 2.30
N ASN A 141 -1.40 -14.28 1.98
CA ASN A 141 0.05 -14.11 2.14
C ASN A 141 0.49 -14.32 3.61
N GLU A 142 1.72 -14.77 3.80
CA GLU A 142 2.39 -14.74 5.10
C GLU A 142 2.41 -13.30 5.64
N LYS A 143 2.03 -13.13 6.90
CA LYS A 143 1.95 -11.81 7.54
C LYS A 143 2.95 -11.70 8.68
N VAL A 144 3.66 -10.59 8.71
CA VAL A 144 4.47 -10.13 9.84
C VAL A 144 3.72 -8.99 10.51
N LEU A 145 3.30 -9.21 11.75
CA LEU A 145 2.58 -8.18 12.52
C LEU A 145 3.57 -7.17 13.10
N LEU A 146 3.22 -5.90 12.93
CA LEU A 146 4.04 -4.76 13.33
C LEU A 146 3.42 -4.05 14.52
N HIS A 147 4.30 -3.67 15.46
CA HIS A 147 3.99 -2.80 16.58
C HIS A 147 4.72 -1.47 16.40
N ASP A 148 4.28 -0.45 17.14
CA ASP A 148 4.93 0.85 17.17
C ASP A 148 6.40 0.74 17.59
N GLY A 149 7.26 1.49 16.91
CA GLY A 149 8.70 1.52 17.18
C GLY A 149 9.49 0.29 16.70
N ARG A 150 8.85 -0.69 16.02
CA ARG A 150 9.58 -1.83 15.47
C ARG A 150 10.52 -1.41 14.36
N VAL A 151 11.73 -1.95 14.38
CA VAL A 151 12.69 -1.83 13.27
C VAL A 151 12.72 -3.15 12.51
N LEU A 152 12.45 -3.09 11.21
CA LEU A 152 12.64 -4.20 10.28
C LEU A 152 14.05 -4.15 9.73
N ASP A 153 14.59 -5.33 9.44
CA ASP A 153 15.77 -5.50 8.60
C ASP A 153 15.37 -6.42 7.45
N ILE A 154 15.27 -5.85 6.26
CA ILE A 154 14.91 -6.56 5.04
C ILE A 154 16.12 -6.52 4.12
N ASP A 155 16.85 -7.62 4.03
CA ASP A 155 18.07 -7.75 3.20
C ASP A 155 19.09 -6.62 3.47
N GLY A 156 19.26 -6.23 4.73
CA GLY A 156 20.13 -5.14 5.17
C GLY A 156 19.50 -3.74 5.07
N ILE A 157 18.27 -3.63 4.57
CA ILE A 157 17.51 -2.37 4.52
C ILE A 157 16.75 -2.23 5.84
N LYS A 158 17.17 -1.24 6.64
CA LYS A 158 16.51 -0.96 7.94
C LYS A 158 15.34 0.00 7.76
N ILE A 159 14.17 -0.40 8.26
CA ILE A 159 12.93 0.38 8.17
C ILE A 159 12.34 0.50 9.56
N GLU A 160 12.14 1.71 10.02
CA GLU A 160 11.45 1.98 11.26
C GLU A 160 9.94 2.08 11.02
N CYS A 161 9.16 1.41 11.87
CA CYS A 161 7.72 1.34 11.77
C CYS A 161 7.08 2.14 12.90
N PHE A 162 6.21 3.08 12.56
CA PHE A 162 5.51 3.92 13.53
C PHE A 162 4.00 3.73 13.40
N LEU A 163 3.33 3.57 14.53
CA LEU A 163 1.87 3.60 14.59
C LEU A 163 1.41 5.06 14.64
N VAL A 164 0.68 5.49 13.62
CA VAL A 164 0.16 6.86 13.50
C VAL A 164 -1.36 6.81 13.32
N PRO A 165 -2.14 6.67 14.42
CA PRO A 165 -3.59 6.60 14.36
C PRO A 165 -4.19 7.90 13.78
N GLY A 166 -5.15 7.78 12.87
CA GLY A 166 -5.81 8.93 12.27
C GLY A 166 -6.81 8.47 11.22
N HIS A 167 -6.37 8.23 10.00
CA HIS A 167 -7.18 7.70 8.92
C HIS A 167 -7.77 6.32 9.30
N THR A 168 -6.93 5.45 9.85
CA THR A 168 -7.32 4.24 10.57
C THR A 168 -6.67 4.23 11.96
N TRP A 169 -7.17 3.36 12.86
CA TRP A 169 -6.58 3.23 14.21
C TRP A 169 -5.22 2.52 14.20
N GLY A 170 -4.96 1.73 13.18
CA GLY A 170 -3.73 0.95 13.06
C GLY A 170 -2.81 1.43 11.93
N HIS A 171 -3.03 2.64 11.41
CA HIS A 171 -2.23 3.18 10.31
C HIS A 171 -0.75 3.17 10.64
N MET A 172 0.06 2.56 9.77
CA MET A 172 1.51 2.48 9.91
C MET A 172 2.19 3.47 8.98
N VAL A 173 3.24 4.09 9.49
CA VAL A 173 4.18 4.91 8.72
C VAL A 173 5.55 4.23 8.75
N TYR A 174 6.23 4.23 7.61
CA TYR A 174 7.52 3.59 7.42
C TYR A 174 8.58 4.64 7.16
N ARG A 175 9.64 4.63 7.96
CA ARG A 175 10.77 5.54 7.81
C ARG A 175 12.03 4.75 7.46
N HIS A 176 12.65 5.15 6.36
CA HIS A 176 14.00 4.72 6.04
C HIS A 176 14.96 5.89 6.25
N PRO A 177 16.12 5.71 6.90
CA PRO A 177 17.04 6.82 7.24
C PRO A 177 17.48 7.65 6.02
N TRP A 178 17.55 7.03 4.85
CA TRP A 178 17.92 7.71 3.61
C TRP A 178 16.85 8.68 3.12
N ILE A 179 15.56 8.33 3.25
CA ILE A 179 14.43 9.21 2.87
C ILE A 179 14.44 10.49 3.71
N ASP A 180 14.79 10.41 4.99
CA ASP A 180 14.93 11.57 5.88
C ASP A 180 15.98 12.57 5.36
N GLN A 181 17.07 12.09 4.79
CA GLN A 181 18.16 12.92 4.26
C GLN A 181 17.74 13.68 3.00
N GLN A 182 16.97 13.03 2.11
CA GLN A 182 16.44 13.65 0.89
C GLN A 182 15.28 14.61 1.18
N MET A 183 14.35 14.24 2.07
CA MET A 183 13.25 15.12 2.46
C MET A 183 13.73 16.40 3.14
N ARG A 184 14.78 16.35 3.95
CA ARG A 184 15.41 17.55 4.52
C ARG A 184 15.99 18.46 3.44
N SER A 185 16.51 17.92 2.35
CA SER A 185 17.04 18.71 1.24
C SER A 185 15.96 19.38 0.39
N LEU A 186 14.74 18.82 0.36
CA LEU A 186 13.58 19.36 -0.36
C LEU A 186 12.82 20.43 0.44
N VAL A 187 12.82 20.32 1.77
CA VAL A 187 12.12 21.27 2.66
C VAL A 187 12.96 22.54 2.92
N LEU A 188 14.28 22.48 2.68
CA LEU A 188 15.19 23.61 2.89
C LEU A 188 15.51 24.41 1.61
N LYS A 189 14.82 24.17 0.51
CA LYS A 189 14.84 24.96 -0.72
C LYS A 189 13.49 25.63 -0.93
#